data_82e7b4f6d95022e13f9dbb60113dcee7
#
_entry.id   82e7b4f6d95022e13f9dbb60113dcee7
#
_cell.length_a   1.000
_cell.length_b   1.000
_cell.length_c   1.000
_cell.angle_alpha   90.00
_cell.angle_beta   90.00
_cell.angle_gamma   90.00
#
_symmetry.space_group_name_H-M   'P 1'
#
loop_
_entity.id
_entity.type
_entity.pdbx_description
1 polymer ?
#
loop_
_entity_poly.entity_id
_entity_poly.type
_entity_poly.pdbx_seq_one_letter_code
_entity_poly.pdbx_strand_id
1 'polypeptide(L)'
;VSTPALRHAIQLLGLHDPELVAIFKIRPVELAEWKRGAVPATQAAAVTALDDIAKRLAVWLDRAQLQSFVRQPRAEFGGRPLLQVLAEEGPEPVHAELDRLLAAGLLP
;
A
#
# COMPACT_ATOMS: atom_id res chain seq x y z
N VAL A 1 0.85 17.80 -7.31
CA VAL A 1 1.42 16.55 -6.98
C VAL A 1 0.41 15.43 -7.20
N SER A 2 0.87 14.23 -7.26
CA SER A 2 0.24 13.08 -7.89
C SER A 2 -1.01 12.53 -7.19
N THR A 3 -2.17 13.08 -7.49
CA THR A 3 -3.47 12.53 -7.06
C THR A 3 -3.81 11.20 -7.73
N PRO A 4 -3.47 10.96 -9.02
CA PRO A 4 -3.81 9.69 -9.67
C PRO A 4 -3.19 8.46 -8.99
N ALA A 5 -1.96 8.55 -8.51
CA ALA A 5 -1.30 7.44 -7.83
C ALA A 5 -2.03 7.06 -6.54
N LEU A 6 -2.44 8.05 -5.75
CA LEU A 6 -3.17 7.83 -4.51
C LEU A 6 -4.54 7.18 -4.79
N ARG A 7 -5.29 7.72 -5.74
CA ARG A 7 -6.59 7.16 -6.12
C ARG A 7 -6.47 5.73 -6.62
N HIS A 8 -5.47 5.48 -7.45
CA HIS A 8 -5.23 4.16 -8.01
C HIS A 8 -4.95 3.13 -6.91
N ALA A 9 -4.06 3.47 -5.98
CA ALA A 9 -3.76 2.62 -4.83
C ALA A 9 -5.00 2.36 -3.97
N ILE A 10 -5.78 3.39 -3.68
CA ILE A 10 -7.01 3.27 -2.90
C ILE A 10 -7.98 2.30 -3.58
N GLN A 11 -8.17 2.43 -4.89
CA GLN A 11 -9.10 1.58 -5.63
C GLN A 11 -8.62 0.13 -5.70
N LEU A 12 -7.34 -0.09 -5.98
CA LEU A 12 -6.79 -1.44 -6.10
C LEU A 12 -6.80 -2.18 -4.77
N LEU A 13 -6.39 -1.52 -3.69
CA LEU A 13 -6.27 -2.15 -2.38
C LEU A 13 -7.55 -2.05 -1.54
N GLY A 14 -8.54 -1.28 -1.99
CA GLY A 14 -9.77 -1.07 -1.24
C GLY A 14 -9.52 -0.37 0.09
N LEU A 15 -8.64 0.64 0.10
CA LEU A 15 -8.20 1.29 1.33
C LEU A 15 -9.28 2.20 1.91
N HIS A 16 -9.45 2.10 3.22
CA HIS A 16 -10.34 2.98 3.98
C HIS A 16 -9.53 4.10 4.64
N ASP A 17 -10.21 5.18 5.02
CA ASP A 17 -9.56 6.35 5.62
C ASP A 17 -8.70 6.01 6.84
N PRO A 18 -9.15 5.19 7.81
CA PRO A 18 -8.30 4.82 8.95
C PRO A 18 -7.01 4.10 8.53
N GLU A 19 -7.07 3.29 7.48
CA GLU A 19 -5.89 2.59 6.96
C GLU A 19 -4.88 3.57 6.37
N LEU A 20 -5.36 4.55 5.59
CA LEU A 20 -4.51 5.58 5.00
C LEU A 20 -3.88 6.48 6.07
N VAL A 21 -4.66 6.87 7.07
CA VAL A 21 -4.16 7.65 8.20
C VAL A 21 -3.03 6.91 8.92
N ALA A 22 -3.18 5.60 9.13
CA ALA A 22 -2.16 4.79 9.77
C ALA A 22 -0.90 4.63 8.91
N ILE A 23 -1.08 4.38 7.61
CA ILE A 23 0.05 4.15 6.70
C ILE A 23 0.90 5.42 6.53
N PHE A 24 0.27 6.56 6.31
CA PHE A 24 0.98 7.81 6.07
C PHE A 24 1.24 8.62 7.34
N LYS A 25 0.68 8.19 8.48
CA LYS A 25 0.83 8.87 9.79
C LYS A 25 0.40 10.33 9.70
N ILE A 26 -0.77 10.55 9.12
CA ILE A 26 -1.35 11.87 8.93
C ILE A 26 -2.68 11.97 9.67
N ARG A 27 -3.17 13.19 9.81
CA ARG A 27 -4.49 13.44 10.41
C ARG A 27 -5.60 13.27 9.37
N PRO A 28 -6.83 12.94 9.78
CA PRO A 28 -7.95 12.82 8.84
C PRO A 28 -8.18 14.07 7.98
N VAL A 29 -7.96 15.25 8.54
CA VAL A 29 -8.10 16.51 7.79
C VAL A 29 -7.07 16.62 6.67
N GLU A 30 -5.85 16.15 6.93
CA GLU A 30 -4.80 16.12 5.91
C GLU A 30 -5.16 15.13 4.79
N LEU A 31 -5.70 13.98 5.15
CA LEU A 31 -6.14 13.00 4.16
C LEU A 31 -7.22 13.59 3.24
N ALA A 32 -8.17 14.34 3.78
CA ALA A 32 -9.20 14.98 2.99
C ALA A 32 -8.58 15.96 1.96
N GLU A 33 -7.55 16.69 2.35
CA GLU A 33 -6.81 17.57 1.45
C GLU A 33 -6.07 16.78 0.36
N TRP A 34 -5.44 15.67 0.74
CA TRP A 34 -4.73 14.80 -0.21
C TRP A 34 -5.68 14.25 -1.27
N LYS A 35 -6.88 13.84 -0.87
CA LYS A 35 -7.89 13.33 -1.81
C LYS A 35 -8.33 14.39 -2.82
N ARG A 36 -8.23 15.66 -2.46
CA ARG A 36 -8.54 16.77 -3.35
C ARG A 36 -7.35 17.19 -4.24
N GLY A 37 -6.22 16.53 -4.10
CA GLY A 37 -5.05 16.78 -4.91
C GLY A 37 -3.92 17.54 -4.22
N ALA A 38 -4.05 17.81 -2.93
CA ALA A 38 -3.07 18.60 -2.17
C ALA A 38 -2.06 17.71 -1.42
N VAL A 39 -1.47 16.73 -2.09
CA VAL A 39 -0.43 15.88 -1.51
C VAL A 39 0.88 16.68 -1.46
N PRO A 40 1.49 16.86 -0.28
CA PRO A 40 2.77 17.56 -0.19
C PRO A 40 3.88 16.83 -0.96
N ALA A 41 4.83 17.59 -1.50
CA ALA A 41 5.95 17.02 -2.24
C ALA A 41 6.77 16.04 -1.37
N THR A 42 6.85 16.30 -0.05
CA THR A 42 7.56 15.43 0.89
C THR A 42 6.91 14.05 1.04
N GLN A 43 5.64 13.92 0.68
CA GLN A 43 4.87 12.67 0.78
C GLN A 43 4.66 11.99 -0.58
N ALA A 44 5.06 12.65 -1.66
CA ALA A 44 4.85 12.11 -3.01
C ALA A 44 5.53 10.76 -3.20
N ALA A 45 6.75 10.59 -2.67
CA ALA A 45 7.48 9.33 -2.75
C ALA A 45 6.75 8.19 -2.02
N ALA A 46 6.17 8.47 -0.86
CA ALA A 46 5.41 7.47 -0.10
C ALA A 46 4.15 7.04 -0.83
N VAL A 47 3.43 7.99 -1.45
CA VAL A 47 2.24 7.69 -2.25
C VAL A 47 2.62 6.84 -3.47
N THR A 48 3.70 7.20 -4.16
CA THR A 48 4.20 6.45 -5.31
C THR A 48 4.60 5.03 -4.91
N ALA A 49 5.29 4.88 -3.77
CA ALA A 49 5.69 3.56 -3.27
C ALA A 49 4.48 2.66 -2.99
N LEU A 50 3.42 3.20 -2.41
CA LEU A 50 2.19 2.44 -2.17
C LEU A 50 1.55 2.03 -3.50
N ASP A 51 1.48 2.92 -4.47
CA ASP A 51 0.93 2.63 -5.79
C ASP A 51 1.75 1.57 -6.52
N ASP A 52 3.08 1.61 -6.40
CA ASP A 52 3.96 0.61 -7.01
C ASP A 52 3.73 -0.77 -6.40
N ILE A 53 3.53 -0.86 -5.09
CA ILE A 53 3.18 -2.12 -4.43
C ILE A 53 1.86 -2.65 -4.97
N ALA A 54 0.85 -1.79 -5.08
CA ALA A 54 -0.45 -2.16 -5.62
C ALA A 54 -0.35 -2.69 -7.05
N LYS A 55 0.42 -2.00 -7.89
CA LYS A 55 0.62 -2.40 -9.29
C LYS A 55 1.34 -3.74 -9.40
N ARG A 56 2.36 -3.97 -8.57
CA ARG A 56 3.10 -5.24 -8.57
C ARG A 56 2.18 -6.41 -8.23
N LEU A 57 1.36 -6.25 -7.21
CA LEU A 57 0.42 -7.28 -6.80
C LEU A 57 -0.69 -7.48 -7.82
N ALA A 58 -1.14 -6.42 -8.47
CA ALA A 58 -2.22 -6.48 -9.46
C ALA A 58 -1.85 -7.28 -10.71
N VAL A 59 -0.57 -7.53 -10.96
CA VAL A 59 -0.11 -8.40 -12.06
C VAL A 59 -0.52 -9.86 -11.82
N TRP A 60 -0.60 -10.30 -10.55
CA TRP A 60 -0.90 -11.70 -10.22
C TRP A 60 -2.25 -11.89 -9.57
N LEU A 61 -2.82 -10.86 -8.95
CA LEU A 61 -4.04 -10.98 -8.15
C LEU A 61 -5.12 -10.10 -8.75
N ASP A 62 -6.36 -10.58 -8.77
CA ASP A 62 -7.49 -9.73 -9.09
C ASP A 62 -7.80 -8.80 -7.91
N ARG A 63 -8.76 -7.88 -8.07
CA ARG A 63 -9.07 -6.88 -7.04
C ARG A 63 -9.49 -7.52 -5.72
N ALA A 64 -10.35 -8.52 -5.76
CA ALA A 64 -10.84 -9.20 -4.56
C ALA A 64 -9.70 -9.94 -3.85
N GLN A 65 -8.87 -10.66 -4.60
CA GLN A 65 -7.70 -11.36 -4.06
C GLN A 65 -6.70 -10.39 -3.47
N LEU A 66 -6.47 -9.26 -4.13
CA LEU A 66 -5.53 -8.25 -3.71
C LEU A 66 -5.95 -7.61 -2.39
N GLN A 67 -7.23 -7.24 -2.26
CA GLN A 67 -7.77 -6.67 -1.03
C GLN A 67 -7.67 -7.65 0.14
N SER A 68 -7.91 -8.92 -0.10
CA SER A 68 -7.76 -9.97 0.90
C SER A 68 -6.29 -10.18 1.27
N PHE A 69 -5.41 -10.27 0.29
CA PHE A 69 -3.98 -10.50 0.48
C PHE A 69 -3.36 -9.46 1.41
N VAL A 70 -3.66 -8.17 1.20
CA VAL A 70 -3.03 -7.10 1.98
C VAL A 70 -3.55 -7.02 3.43
N ARG A 71 -4.69 -7.67 3.71
CA ARG A 71 -5.30 -7.64 5.05
C ARG A 71 -5.10 -8.92 5.84
N GLN A 72 -4.66 -10.00 5.19
CA GLN A 72 -4.44 -11.27 5.88
C GLN A 72 -3.07 -11.28 6.57
N PRO A 73 -2.98 -11.79 7.81
CA PRO A 73 -1.69 -12.01 8.45
C PRO A 73 -0.86 -12.99 7.63
N ARG A 74 0.43 -12.69 7.47
CA ARG A 74 1.33 -13.53 6.67
C ARG A 74 2.61 -13.80 7.45
N ALA A 75 3.07 -15.04 7.34
CA ALA A 75 4.30 -15.48 8.00
C ALA A 75 5.53 -14.65 7.55
N GLU A 76 5.56 -14.26 6.28
CA GLU A 76 6.64 -13.44 5.70
C GLU A 76 6.79 -12.10 6.41
N PHE A 77 5.72 -11.61 7.02
CA PHE A 77 5.69 -10.34 7.74
C PHE A 77 5.60 -10.53 9.26
N GLY A 78 6.00 -11.70 9.76
CA GLY A 78 5.95 -11.99 11.19
C GLY A 78 4.53 -12.13 11.73
N GLY A 79 3.60 -12.61 10.91
CA GLY A 79 2.20 -12.76 11.28
C GLY A 79 1.38 -11.49 11.17
N ARG A 80 1.92 -10.45 10.53
CA ARG A 80 1.23 -9.17 10.32
C ARG A 80 0.67 -9.06 8.91
N PRO A 81 -0.49 -8.38 8.72
CA PRO A 81 -0.94 -8.02 7.37
C PRO A 81 0.04 -7.06 6.70
N LEU A 82 0.09 -7.10 5.37
CA LEU A 82 0.94 -6.19 4.59
C LEU A 82 0.65 -4.72 4.94
N LEU A 83 -0.62 -4.35 5.09
CA LEU A 83 -1.00 -2.97 5.45
C LEU A 83 -0.43 -2.56 6.80
N GLN A 84 -0.37 -3.47 7.77
CA GLN A 84 0.21 -3.19 9.07
C GLN A 84 1.72 -2.95 8.96
N VAL A 85 2.42 -3.73 8.15
CA VAL A 85 3.86 -3.53 7.92
C VAL A 85 4.10 -2.16 7.28
N LEU A 86 3.28 -1.76 6.31
CA LEU A 86 3.37 -0.43 5.72
C LEU A 86 3.21 0.68 6.77
N ALA A 87 2.26 0.51 7.69
CA ALA A 87 2.03 1.49 8.75
C ALA A 87 3.16 1.56 9.77
N GLU A 88 3.76 0.41 10.10
CA GLU A 88 4.79 0.32 11.15
C GLU A 88 6.20 0.55 10.63
N GLU A 89 6.53 0.02 9.46
CA GLU A 89 7.89 -0.02 8.95
C GLU A 89 8.08 0.68 7.60
N GLY A 90 6.99 1.06 6.93
CA GLY A 90 7.05 1.70 5.63
C GLY A 90 7.10 0.72 4.46
N PRO A 91 7.30 1.22 3.22
CA PRO A 91 7.19 0.38 2.02
C PRO A 91 8.42 -0.49 1.74
N GLU A 92 9.59 -0.15 2.25
CA GLU A 92 10.84 -0.84 1.90
C GLU A 92 10.83 -2.33 2.28
N PRO A 93 10.45 -2.74 3.52
CA PRO A 93 10.38 -4.15 3.85
C PRO A 93 9.37 -4.91 3.01
N VAL A 94 8.27 -4.26 2.61
CA VAL A 94 7.26 -4.87 1.76
C VAL A 94 7.82 -5.15 0.37
N HIS A 95 8.52 -4.18 -0.23
CA HIS A 95 9.17 -4.38 -1.53
C HIS A 95 10.20 -5.52 -1.48
N ALA A 96 11.03 -5.55 -0.44
CA ALA A 96 12.03 -6.60 -0.27
C ALA A 96 11.38 -7.98 -0.19
N GLU A 97 10.29 -8.10 0.55
CA GLU A 97 9.58 -9.37 0.71
C GLU A 97 8.87 -9.78 -0.58
N LEU A 98 8.30 -8.84 -1.32
CA LEU A 98 7.72 -9.12 -2.63
C LEU A 98 8.77 -9.62 -3.62
N ASP A 99 9.95 -9.00 -3.62
CA ASP A 99 11.07 -9.45 -4.46
C ASP A 99 11.46 -10.89 -4.12
N ARG A 100 11.51 -11.22 -2.83
CA ARG A 100 11.84 -12.57 -2.36
C ARG A 100 10.78 -13.58 -2.78
N LEU A 101 9.51 -13.24 -2.63
CA LEU A 101 8.40 -14.11 -3.02
C LEU A 101 8.38 -14.37 -4.52
N LEU A 102 8.68 -13.35 -5.33
CA LEU A 102 8.78 -13.48 -6.77
C LEU A 102 9.94 -14.39 -7.17
N ALA A 103 11.12 -14.18 -6.58
CA ALA A 103 12.30 -14.98 -6.87
C ALA A 103 12.11 -16.45 -6.48
N ALA A 104 11.33 -16.71 -5.43
CA ALA A 104 11.02 -18.06 -4.97
C ALA A 104 9.85 -18.71 -5.73
N GLY A 105 9.17 -17.96 -6.61
CA GLY A 105 8.00 -18.46 -7.33
C GLY A 105 6.77 -18.69 -6.44
N LEU A 106 6.68 -17.99 -5.31
CA LEU A 106 5.59 -18.15 -4.35
C LEU A 106 4.37 -17.30 -4.67
N LEU A 107 4.52 -16.32 -5.57
CA LEU A 107 3.40 -15.59 -6.13
C LEU A 107 3.01 -16.20 -7.46
N PRO A 108 1.71 -16.30 -7.75
CA PRO A 108 1.24 -16.89 -9.00
C PRO A 108 1.64 -16.08 -10.23
#